data_94d755c3c4ccd891132b64d1e48a3f08
#
_entry.id   94d755c3c4ccd891132b64d1e48a3f08
#
_cell.length_a   1.000
_cell.length_b   1.000
_cell.length_c   1.000
_cell.angle_alpha   90.00
_cell.angle_beta   90.00
_cell.angle_gamma   90.00
#
_symmetry.space_group_name_H-M   'P 1'
#
loop_
_entity.id
_entity.type
_entity.pdbx_description
1 polymer ?
#
loop_
_entity_poly.entity_id
_entity_poly.type
_entity_poly.pdbx_seq_one_letter_code
_entity_poly.pdbx_strand_id
1 'polypeptide(L)'
;LDKLTDRTVMLSAIGLLVVAMFAGVWVTHQSTLMALWFVLGLAFASAQTPSGRLLRRSANPADRPALFAAQFALSHACWLLFYPLTGWMGSHFGMPVSFAVLGVFSALGAGLAHKIWPRIDPETLLHTHSNLAADHSHTLNGSLSTQGVTHSHKFVVDDYHPHWPKIFR
;
A
#
# COMPACT_ATOMS: atom_id res chain seq x y z
N LEU A 1 10.34 8.74 8.55
CA LEU A 1 9.50 8.29 7.41
C LEU A 1 9.12 9.44 6.47
N ASP A 2 9.15 10.69 6.93
CA ASP A 2 8.72 11.86 6.12
C ASP A 2 9.58 12.16 4.88
N LYS A 3 10.72 11.52 4.74
CA LYS A 3 11.60 11.65 3.56
C LYS A 3 11.42 10.57 2.50
N LEU A 4 10.66 9.50 2.80
CA LEU A 4 10.44 8.38 1.88
C LEU A 4 8.98 8.36 1.42
N THR A 5 8.78 8.11 0.12
CA THR A 5 7.42 7.96 -0.43
C THR A 5 6.78 6.66 0.06
N ASP A 6 5.45 6.66 0.22
CA ASP A 6 4.67 5.47 0.61
C ASP A 6 4.99 4.28 -0.29
N ARG A 7 5.09 4.53 -1.61
CA ARG A 7 5.47 3.53 -2.60
C ARG A 7 6.82 2.89 -2.30
N THR A 8 7.83 3.69 -2.00
CA THR A 8 9.18 3.19 -1.70
C THR A 8 9.18 2.34 -0.43
N VAL A 9 8.53 2.82 0.64
CA VAL A 9 8.45 2.08 1.91
C VAL A 9 7.76 0.73 1.71
N MET A 10 6.59 0.72 1.07
CA MET A 10 5.83 -0.52 0.88
C MET A 10 6.52 -1.50 -0.05
N LEU A 11 7.04 -1.04 -1.20
CA LEU A 11 7.72 -1.94 -2.15
C LEU A 11 9.03 -2.50 -1.58
N SER A 12 9.80 -1.70 -0.83
CA SER A 12 11.00 -2.22 -0.17
C SER A 12 10.67 -3.23 0.94
N ALA A 13 9.61 -2.97 1.70
CA ALA A 13 9.13 -3.90 2.73
C ALA A 13 8.63 -5.22 2.12
N ILE A 14 7.85 -5.17 1.03
CA ILE A 14 7.42 -6.37 0.31
C ILE A 14 8.61 -7.10 -0.31
N GLY A 15 9.58 -6.38 -0.87
CA GLY A 15 10.83 -6.96 -1.36
C GLY A 15 11.61 -7.71 -0.27
N LEU A 16 11.73 -7.11 0.91
CA LEU A 16 12.33 -7.77 2.08
C LEU A 16 11.55 -9.04 2.48
N LEU A 17 10.22 -8.96 2.45
CA LEU A 17 9.35 -10.11 2.75
C LEU A 17 9.58 -11.25 1.75
N VAL A 18 9.67 -10.95 0.46
CA VAL A 18 10.00 -11.94 -0.59
C VAL A 18 11.35 -12.60 -0.34
N VAL A 19 12.39 -11.82 -0.08
CA VAL A 19 13.73 -12.34 0.21
C VAL A 19 13.71 -13.21 1.47
N ALA A 20 13.04 -12.78 2.52
CA ALA A 20 12.93 -13.54 3.76
C ALA A 20 12.16 -14.85 3.59
N MET A 21 11.07 -14.84 2.77
CA MET A 21 10.35 -16.08 2.44
C MET A 21 11.26 -17.08 1.72
N PHE A 22 12.01 -16.67 0.72
CA PHE A 22 12.94 -17.58 0.06
C PHE A 22 14.08 -18.03 0.98
N ALA A 23 14.62 -17.15 1.83
CA ALA A 23 15.62 -17.55 2.83
C ALA A 23 15.10 -18.64 3.78
N GLY A 24 13.78 -18.65 4.07
CA GLY A 24 13.14 -19.67 4.90
C GLY A 24 13.26 -21.09 4.36
N VAL A 25 13.48 -21.26 3.05
CA VAL A 25 13.67 -22.59 2.42
C VAL A 25 14.88 -23.34 2.99
N TRP A 26 15.92 -22.60 3.40
CA TRP A 26 17.18 -23.19 3.92
C TRP A 26 17.30 -23.15 5.44
N VAL A 27 16.26 -22.69 6.15
CA VAL A 27 16.28 -22.60 7.61
C VAL A 27 16.07 -23.99 8.21
N THR A 28 17.07 -24.46 8.96
CA THR A 28 17.06 -25.77 9.62
C THR A 28 17.13 -25.68 11.14
N HIS A 29 17.56 -24.53 11.69
CA HIS A 29 17.73 -24.35 13.13
C HIS A 29 16.69 -23.41 13.71
N GLN A 30 16.26 -23.69 14.94
CA GLN A 30 15.25 -22.87 15.62
C GLN A 30 15.69 -21.41 15.80
N SER A 31 16.97 -21.16 16.11
CA SER A 31 17.49 -19.80 16.28
C SER A 31 17.41 -18.96 14.99
N THR A 32 17.75 -19.57 13.86
CA THR A 32 17.66 -18.91 12.56
C THR A 32 16.20 -18.71 12.14
N LEU A 33 15.32 -19.64 12.51
CA LEU A 33 13.88 -19.49 12.31
C LEU A 33 13.31 -18.30 13.10
N MET A 34 13.72 -18.14 14.37
CA MET A 34 13.29 -16.98 15.18
C MET A 34 13.76 -15.66 14.59
N ALA A 35 15.02 -15.59 14.12
CA ALA A 35 15.53 -14.41 13.42
C ALA A 35 14.77 -14.13 12.13
N LEU A 36 14.44 -15.16 11.35
CA LEU A 36 13.62 -15.05 10.15
C LEU A 36 12.22 -14.51 10.47
N TRP A 37 11.56 -15.01 11.52
CA TRP A 37 10.26 -14.51 11.96
C TRP A 37 10.29 -13.04 12.36
N PHE A 38 11.37 -12.60 13.00
CA PHE A 38 11.55 -11.18 13.32
C PHE A 38 11.63 -10.34 12.03
N VAL A 39 12.42 -10.78 11.06
CA VAL A 39 12.55 -10.07 9.76
C VAL A 39 11.22 -10.05 9.02
N LEU A 40 10.49 -11.17 8.97
CA LEU A 40 9.17 -11.24 8.33
C LEU A 40 8.16 -10.31 9.02
N GLY A 41 8.16 -10.28 10.35
CA GLY A 41 7.32 -9.38 11.14
C GLY A 41 7.63 -7.91 10.88
N LEU A 42 8.92 -7.56 10.84
CA LEU A 42 9.37 -6.20 10.53
C LEU A 42 8.96 -5.78 9.11
N ALA A 43 9.16 -6.65 8.13
CA ALA A 43 8.76 -6.40 6.74
C ALA A 43 7.25 -6.22 6.62
N PHE A 44 6.47 -7.10 7.23
CA PHE A 44 5.00 -7.01 7.26
C PHE A 44 4.53 -5.70 7.91
N ALA A 45 5.02 -5.36 9.11
CA ALA A 45 4.66 -4.14 9.81
C ALA A 45 5.00 -2.89 8.99
N SER A 46 6.19 -2.88 8.35
CA SER A 46 6.62 -1.76 7.48
C SER A 46 5.72 -1.61 6.25
N ALA A 47 5.27 -2.70 5.64
CA ALA A 47 4.34 -2.67 4.52
C ALA A 47 2.95 -2.15 4.93
N GLN A 48 2.50 -2.44 6.16
CA GLN A 48 1.20 -2.00 6.67
C GLN A 48 1.17 -0.54 7.12
N THR A 49 2.30 0.02 7.52
CA THR A 49 2.38 1.38 8.09
C THR A 49 1.75 2.46 7.21
N PRO A 50 2.03 2.56 5.88
CA PRO A 50 1.41 3.59 5.04
C PRO A 50 -0.03 3.30 4.63
N SER A 51 -0.52 2.07 4.78
CA SER A 51 -1.82 1.63 4.22
C SER A 51 -2.99 2.48 4.69
N GLY A 52 -3.07 2.79 5.98
CA GLY A 52 -4.13 3.62 6.55
C GLY A 52 -4.13 5.06 6.02
N ARG A 53 -2.96 5.62 5.70
CA ARG A 53 -2.83 6.95 5.08
C ARG A 53 -3.29 6.91 3.62
N LEU A 54 -2.88 5.90 2.88
CA LEU A 54 -3.28 5.69 1.49
C LEU A 54 -4.80 5.53 1.36
N LEU A 55 -5.41 4.71 2.22
CA LEU A 55 -6.86 4.53 2.22
C LEU A 55 -7.60 5.84 2.54
N ARG A 56 -7.13 6.59 3.55
CA ARG A 56 -7.78 7.87 3.91
C ARG A 56 -7.71 8.92 2.80
N ARG A 57 -6.60 8.99 2.04
CA ARG A 57 -6.48 9.96 0.94
C ARG A 57 -7.24 9.53 -0.31
N SER A 58 -7.60 8.25 -0.42
CA SER A 58 -8.23 7.66 -1.61
C SER A 58 -9.76 7.65 -1.58
N ALA A 59 -10.37 8.09 -0.48
CA ALA A 59 -11.82 8.06 -0.33
C ALA A 59 -12.37 9.31 0.36
N ASN A 60 -13.58 9.72 -0.06
CA ASN A 60 -14.36 10.74 0.62
C ASN A 60 -14.54 10.36 2.09
N PRO A 61 -14.50 11.31 3.04
CA PRO A 61 -14.70 11.06 4.47
C PRO A 61 -15.90 10.18 4.82
N ALA A 62 -17.02 10.32 4.10
CA ALA A 62 -18.22 9.52 4.30
C ALA A 62 -18.01 8.03 3.96
N ASP A 63 -17.16 7.72 2.96
CA ASP A 63 -16.92 6.37 2.47
C ASP A 63 -15.76 5.64 3.18
N ARG A 64 -14.97 6.35 3.98
CA ARG A 64 -13.79 5.78 4.64
C ARG A 64 -14.10 4.57 5.52
N PRO A 65 -15.17 4.55 6.34
CA PRO A 65 -15.52 3.37 7.14
C PRO A 65 -15.75 2.12 6.28
N ALA A 66 -16.47 2.27 5.16
CA ALA A 66 -16.72 1.17 4.23
C ALA A 66 -15.43 0.67 3.55
N LEU A 67 -14.54 1.60 3.16
CA LEU A 67 -13.24 1.25 2.56
C LEU A 67 -12.34 0.50 3.55
N PHE A 68 -12.26 0.93 4.81
CA PHE A 68 -11.51 0.22 5.84
C PHE A 68 -12.12 -1.15 6.16
N ALA A 69 -13.45 -1.27 6.19
CA ALA A 69 -14.13 -2.55 6.37
C ALA A 69 -13.84 -3.51 5.20
N ALA A 70 -13.85 -3.01 3.97
CA ALA A 70 -13.52 -3.80 2.79
C ALA A 70 -12.06 -4.29 2.80
N GLN A 71 -11.12 -3.42 3.17
CA GLN A 71 -9.70 -3.78 3.32
C GLN A 71 -9.51 -4.83 4.42
N PHE A 72 -10.18 -4.68 5.56
CA PHE A 72 -10.17 -5.66 6.63
C PHE A 72 -10.73 -7.01 6.18
N ALA A 73 -11.90 -7.03 5.54
CA ALA A 73 -12.53 -8.25 5.03
C ALA A 73 -11.63 -8.97 4.01
N LEU A 74 -11.02 -8.21 3.08
CA LEU A 74 -10.13 -8.78 2.06
C LEU A 74 -8.88 -9.40 2.69
N SER A 75 -8.25 -8.73 3.66
CA SER A 75 -7.07 -9.28 4.34
C SER A 75 -7.41 -10.55 5.13
N HIS A 76 -8.57 -10.61 5.78
CA HIS A 76 -9.03 -11.80 6.50
C HIS A 76 -9.42 -12.94 5.56
N ALA A 77 -9.99 -12.64 4.40
CA ALA A 77 -10.25 -13.64 3.37
C ALA A 77 -8.93 -14.27 2.85
N CYS A 78 -7.88 -13.47 2.69
CA CYS A 78 -6.55 -13.99 2.37
C CYS A 78 -6.02 -14.91 3.49
N TRP A 79 -6.15 -14.55 4.77
CA TRP A 79 -5.73 -15.41 5.87
C TRP A 79 -6.52 -16.71 5.92
N LEU A 80 -7.84 -16.65 5.73
CA LEU A 80 -8.70 -17.82 5.69
C LEU A 80 -8.27 -18.82 4.58
N LEU A 81 -7.77 -18.32 3.47
CA LEU A 81 -7.27 -19.15 2.38
C LEU A 81 -5.86 -19.70 2.66
N PHE A 82 -4.94 -18.80 3.06
CA PHE A 82 -3.51 -19.16 3.13
C PHE A 82 -3.13 -19.93 4.39
N TYR A 83 -3.83 -19.80 5.52
CA TYR A 83 -3.52 -20.56 6.73
C TYR A 83 -3.75 -22.07 6.55
N PRO A 84 -4.94 -22.53 6.08
CA PRO A 84 -5.15 -23.95 5.82
C PRO A 84 -4.21 -24.48 4.73
N LEU A 85 -4.02 -23.70 3.66
CA LEU A 85 -3.11 -24.07 2.57
C LEU A 85 -1.69 -24.30 3.07
N THR A 86 -1.16 -23.35 3.85
CA THR A 86 0.19 -23.45 4.39
C THR A 86 0.33 -24.60 5.38
N GLY A 87 -0.68 -24.81 6.22
CA GLY A 87 -0.70 -25.95 7.15
C GLY A 87 -0.72 -27.29 6.42
N TRP A 88 -1.56 -27.42 5.38
CA TRP A 88 -1.61 -28.60 4.55
C TRP A 88 -0.30 -28.85 3.80
N MET A 89 0.27 -27.83 3.18
CA MET A 89 1.55 -27.93 2.49
C MET A 89 2.69 -28.30 3.45
N GLY A 90 2.75 -27.67 4.61
CA GLY A 90 3.77 -27.94 5.63
C GLY A 90 3.74 -29.38 6.13
N SER A 91 2.54 -29.96 6.29
CA SER A 91 2.38 -31.34 6.74
C SER A 91 2.68 -32.38 5.65
N HIS A 92 2.45 -32.09 4.37
CA HIS A 92 2.63 -33.05 3.28
C HIS A 92 3.98 -32.92 2.56
N PHE A 93 4.49 -31.69 2.40
CA PHE A 93 5.71 -31.42 1.62
C PHE A 93 6.83 -30.79 2.46
N GLY A 94 6.53 -30.48 3.73
CA GLY A 94 7.48 -29.85 4.65
C GLY A 94 7.57 -28.33 4.54
N MET A 95 8.20 -27.73 5.53
CA MET A 95 8.36 -26.27 5.66
C MET A 95 9.08 -25.62 4.47
N PRO A 96 10.16 -26.19 3.91
CA PRO A 96 10.86 -25.57 2.78
C PRO A 96 9.95 -25.33 1.57
N VAL A 97 9.07 -26.28 1.25
CA VAL A 97 8.13 -26.14 0.12
C VAL A 97 7.10 -25.04 0.42
N SER A 98 6.59 -24.98 1.66
CA SER A 98 5.67 -23.92 2.08
C SER A 98 6.29 -22.54 1.93
N PHE A 99 7.53 -22.35 2.39
CA PHE A 99 8.27 -21.09 2.22
C PHE A 99 8.49 -20.74 0.74
N ALA A 100 8.88 -21.70 -0.09
CA ALA A 100 9.10 -21.49 -1.51
C ALA A 100 7.81 -21.03 -2.21
N VAL A 101 6.69 -21.72 -1.98
CA VAL A 101 5.41 -21.38 -2.60
C VAL A 101 4.89 -20.03 -2.15
N LEU A 102 4.94 -19.73 -0.85
CA LEU A 102 4.57 -18.41 -0.33
C LEU A 102 5.51 -17.31 -0.85
N GLY A 103 6.80 -17.61 -1.01
CA GLY A 103 7.78 -16.72 -1.63
C GLY A 103 7.42 -16.38 -3.09
N VAL A 104 6.98 -17.38 -3.86
CA VAL A 104 6.51 -17.17 -5.24
C VAL A 104 5.25 -16.30 -5.26
N PHE A 105 4.24 -16.58 -4.44
CA PHE A 105 3.04 -15.73 -4.36
C PHE A 105 3.38 -14.29 -3.95
N SER A 106 4.27 -14.13 -2.97
CA SER A 106 4.73 -12.80 -2.55
C SER A 106 5.47 -12.07 -3.66
N ALA A 107 6.32 -12.76 -4.42
CA ALA A 107 7.04 -12.17 -5.56
C ALA A 107 6.11 -11.76 -6.70
N LEU A 108 5.10 -12.59 -7.01
CA LEU A 108 4.07 -12.24 -8.00
C LEU A 108 3.27 -11.01 -7.55
N GLY A 109 2.86 -10.95 -6.29
CA GLY A 109 2.18 -9.79 -5.70
C GLY A 109 3.04 -8.53 -5.74
N ALA A 110 4.33 -8.64 -5.39
CA ALA A 110 5.29 -7.55 -5.45
C ALA A 110 5.48 -7.02 -6.89
N GLY A 111 5.64 -7.92 -7.85
CA GLY A 111 5.76 -7.59 -9.27
C GLY A 111 4.51 -6.88 -9.80
N LEU A 112 3.33 -7.37 -9.44
CA LEU A 112 2.06 -6.75 -9.81
C LEU A 112 1.92 -5.36 -9.20
N ALA A 113 2.20 -5.21 -7.91
CA ALA A 113 2.17 -3.92 -7.22
C ALA A 113 3.16 -2.93 -7.84
N HIS A 114 4.39 -3.38 -8.14
CA HIS A 114 5.41 -2.55 -8.80
C HIS A 114 4.96 -2.06 -10.19
N LYS A 115 4.27 -2.91 -10.95
CA LYS A 115 3.78 -2.60 -12.31
C LYS A 115 2.59 -1.66 -12.30
N ILE A 116 1.65 -1.84 -11.36
CA ILE A 116 0.40 -1.07 -11.30
C ILE A 116 0.60 0.28 -10.63
N TRP A 117 1.45 0.34 -9.58
CA TRP A 117 1.64 1.57 -8.83
C TRP A 117 2.47 2.59 -9.62
N PRO A 118 1.96 3.78 -9.89
CA PRO A 118 2.70 4.82 -10.59
C PRO A 118 4.04 5.13 -9.91
N ARG A 119 5.09 5.38 -10.71
CA ARG A 119 6.42 5.75 -10.16
C ARG A 119 6.40 7.09 -9.45
N ILE A 120 5.57 8.01 -9.94
CA ILE A 120 5.37 9.34 -9.37
C ILE A 120 3.99 9.33 -8.73
N ASP A 121 3.95 9.45 -7.40
CA ASP A 121 2.74 9.50 -6.59
C ASP A 121 2.93 10.59 -5.54
N PRO A 122 2.90 11.88 -5.96
CA PRO A 122 3.15 13.01 -5.07
C PRO A 122 1.98 13.18 -4.10
N GLU A 123 2.31 13.50 -2.84
CA GLU A 123 1.30 13.82 -1.84
C GLU A 123 0.64 15.19 -2.12
N THR A 124 1.41 16.12 -2.69
CA THR A 124 0.97 17.47 -3.01
C THR A 124 0.80 17.61 -4.50
N LEU A 125 -0.38 17.99 -4.94
CA LEU A 125 -0.74 18.16 -6.35
C LEU A 125 -1.13 19.61 -6.65
N LEU A 126 -0.61 20.13 -7.76
CA LEU A 126 -1.08 21.36 -8.36
C LEU A 126 -2.32 21.05 -9.19
N HIS A 127 -3.44 21.71 -8.91
CA HIS A 127 -4.71 21.51 -9.64
C HIS A 127 -5.52 22.80 -9.67
N THR A 128 -6.55 22.84 -10.53
CA THR A 128 -7.35 24.02 -10.80
C THR A 128 -8.81 23.73 -10.52
N HIS A 129 -9.46 24.64 -9.79
CA HIS A 129 -10.90 24.65 -9.58
C HIS A 129 -11.56 25.68 -10.49
N SER A 130 -12.38 25.21 -11.42
CA SER A 130 -13.20 26.08 -12.28
C SER A 130 -14.50 26.57 -11.64
N ASN A 131 -14.93 25.86 -10.56
CA ASN A 131 -16.25 26.05 -9.95
C ASN A 131 -16.20 26.73 -8.58
N LEU A 132 -14.99 27.08 -8.07
CA LEU A 132 -14.82 27.76 -6.78
C LEU A 132 -14.46 29.23 -7.01
N ALA A 133 -15.02 30.10 -6.17
CA ALA A 133 -14.66 31.51 -6.14
C ALA A 133 -13.25 31.72 -5.60
N ALA A 134 -12.57 32.78 -5.97
CA ALA A 134 -11.21 33.07 -5.55
C ALA A 134 -11.06 33.34 -4.04
N ASP A 135 -12.13 33.78 -3.40
CA ASP A 135 -12.23 34.05 -1.96
C ASP A 135 -12.70 32.84 -1.13
N HIS A 136 -12.94 31.70 -1.79
CA HIS A 136 -13.33 30.48 -1.10
C HIS A 136 -12.19 29.99 -0.21
N SER A 137 -12.51 29.53 1.02
CA SER A 137 -11.52 29.10 2.02
C SER A 137 -10.54 28.03 1.51
N HIS A 138 -10.98 27.18 0.61
CA HIS A 138 -10.17 26.12 -0.03
C HIS A 138 -9.15 26.67 -1.04
N THR A 139 -9.42 27.82 -1.64
CA THR A 139 -8.62 28.43 -2.73
C THR A 139 -7.85 29.67 -2.32
N LEU A 140 -7.87 30.06 -1.03
CA LEU A 140 -7.28 31.31 -0.50
C LEU A 140 -5.80 31.55 -0.87
N ASN A 141 -5.02 30.47 -1.06
CA ASN A 141 -3.60 30.55 -1.44
C ASN A 141 -3.38 30.26 -2.94
N GLY A 142 -4.42 30.28 -3.74
CA GLY A 142 -4.37 30.02 -5.17
C GLY A 142 -4.07 31.24 -6.00
N SER A 143 -3.60 30.99 -7.22
CA SER A 143 -3.44 32.01 -8.28
C SER A 143 -4.60 31.92 -9.25
N LEU A 144 -5.16 33.06 -9.63
CA LEU A 144 -6.19 33.15 -10.69
C LEU A 144 -5.56 32.81 -12.03
N SER A 145 -6.19 31.90 -12.76
CA SER A 145 -5.86 31.54 -14.13
C SER A 145 -7.11 31.72 -15.02
N THR A 146 -6.94 31.60 -16.32
CA THR A 146 -8.06 31.66 -17.31
C THR A 146 -9.03 30.48 -17.14
N GLN A 147 -8.61 29.39 -16.44
CA GLN A 147 -9.41 28.19 -16.23
C GLN A 147 -9.99 28.10 -14.80
N GLY A 148 -9.72 29.08 -13.94
CA GLY A 148 -10.15 29.08 -12.53
C GLY A 148 -9.03 29.37 -11.57
N VAL A 149 -9.20 28.96 -10.32
CA VAL A 149 -8.17 29.14 -9.27
C VAL A 149 -7.27 27.95 -9.19
N THR A 150 -5.98 28.15 -9.43
CA THR A 150 -4.94 27.10 -9.37
C THR A 150 -4.21 27.18 -8.04
N HIS A 151 -4.14 26.07 -7.31
CA HIS A 151 -3.45 25.97 -6.04
C HIS A 151 -2.83 24.58 -5.81
N SER A 152 -2.05 24.45 -4.76
CA SER A 152 -1.32 23.21 -4.43
C SER A 152 -1.48 22.88 -2.96
N HIS A 153 -1.94 21.66 -2.68
CA HIS A 153 -2.01 21.11 -1.33
C HIS A 153 -1.90 19.57 -1.33
N LYS A 154 -1.85 18.96 -0.14
CA LYS A 154 -1.95 17.49 -0.02
C LYS A 154 -3.29 17.03 -0.56
N PHE A 155 -3.23 16.25 -1.64
CA PHE A 155 -4.44 15.81 -2.35
C PHE A 155 -5.12 14.68 -1.57
N VAL A 156 -6.42 14.87 -1.35
CA VAL A 156 -7.32 13.89 -0.72
C VAL A 156 -8.61 13.89 -1.54
N VAL A 157 -9.20 12.72 -1.75
CA VAL A 157 -10.53 12.63 -2.36
C VAL A 157 -11.56 13.12 -1.34
N ASP A 158 -12.29 14.18 -1.71
CA ASP A 158 -13.33 14.85 -0.91
C ASP A 158 -14.39 15.47 -1.82
N ASP A 159 -15.30 16.27 -1.26
CA ASP A 159 -16.38 16.93 -2.02
C ASP A 159 -15.88 17.93 -3.07
N TYR A 160 -14.70 18.53 -2.86
CA TYR A 160 -14.05 19.44 -3.82
C TYR A 160 -13.19 18.69 -4.84
N HIS A 161 -12.78 17.46 -4.54
CA HIS A 161 -11.93 16.59 -5.37
C HIS A 161 -12.54 15.19 -5.47
N PRO A 162 -13.66 15.01 -6.20
CA PRO A 162 -14.39 13.73 -6.22
C PRO A 162 -13.61 12.60 -6.91
N HIS A 163 -12.56 12.96 -7.67
CA HIS A 163 -11.76 11.99 -8.42
C HIS A 163 -10.28 12.31 -8.35
N TRP A 164 -9.45 11.24 -8.34
CA TRP A 164 -8.00 11.39 -8.47
C TRP A 164 -7.65 11.96 -9.85
N PRO A 165 -6.76 12.98 -9.93
CA PRO A 165 -6.40 13.58 -11.20
C PRO A 165 -5.76 12.59 -12.16
N LYS A 166 -6.12 12.63 -13.44
CA LYS A 166 -5.60 11.74 -14.50
C LYS A 166 -4.17 12.07 -14.96
N ILE A 167 -3.39 12.74 -14.15
CA ILE A 167 -2.05 13.25 -14.50
C ILE A 167 -1.02 12.12 -14.72
N PHE A 168 -1.33 10.88 -14.36
CA PHE A 168 -0.38 9.76 -14.28
C PHE A 168 -0.82 8.53 -15.08
N ARG A 169 -1.36 8.72 -16.29
CA ARG A 169 -1.48 7.62 -17.25
C ARG A 169 -0.30 7.54 -18.17
#